data_0b173d8e9677717474916398cd4d474f
#
_entry.id   0b173d8e9677717474916398cd4d474f
#
_cell.length_a   1.000
_cell.length_b   1.000
_cell.length_c   1.000
_cell.angle_alpha   90.00
_cell.angle_beta   90.00
_cell.angle_gamma   90.00
#
_symmetry.space_group_name_H-M   'P 1'
#
loop_
_entity.id
_entity.type
_entity.pdbx_description
1 polymer ?
#
loop_
_entity_poly.entity_id
_entity_poly.type
_entity_poly.pdbx_seq_one_letter_code
_entity_poly.pdbx_strand_id
1 'polypeptide(L)'
;TLINLIPRFYEATAGSVKIDGQPVQNYPQAGLRGRIGMVPQKAVLFKGSLRDNMRWGKRDATDDEIYEALDIAQAREFVELREGGLDAEIEQGGRNLSGGQRQRLTIARALVGKPDILILDDSASALDFATDARLRRAIREKTQDMTVFIVSQRAGSIQHADRIVVLEDGHMAGLGRHEDLIENCEVYREICLSQLSESEVSAQ
;
A
#
# COMPACT_ATOMS: atom_id res chain seq x y z
N THR A 1 1.21 -10.96 -10.83
CA THR A 1 1.06 -10.89 -9.37
C THR A 1 -0.41 -10.99 -9.00
N LEU A 2 -0.78 -11.80 -7.99
CA LEU A 2 -2.16 -12.15 -7.64
C LEU A 2 -3.05 -10.91 -7.42
N ILE A 3 -2.53 -9.89 -6.71
CA ILE A 3 -3.28 -8.67 -6.39
C ILE A 3 -3.74 -7.88 -7.63
N ASN A 4 -3.08 -8.02 -8.77
CA ASN A 4 -3.46 -7.33 -10.01
C ASN A 4 -4.73 -7.89 -10.66
N LEU A 5 -5.23 -9.03 -10.21
CA LEU A 5 -6.52 -9.57 -10.60
C LEU A 5 -7.69 -8.78 -9.97
N ILE A 6 -7.47 -8.15 -8.81
CA ILE A 6 -8.51 -7.40 -8.09
C ILE A 6 -8.97 -6.18 -8.92
N PRO A 7 -8.07 -5.27 -9.39
CA PRO A 7 -8.43 -4.15 -10.24
C PRO A 7 -8.62 -4.54 -11.73
N ARG A 8 -8.57 -5.83 -12.06
CA ARG A 8 -8.64 -6.34 -13.43
C ARG A 8 -7.59 -5.73 -14.35
N PHE A 9 -6.33 -5.69 -13.89
CA PHE A 9 -5.21 -5.43 -14.78
C PHE A 9 -4.86 -6.68 -15.59
N TYR A 10 -5.17 -7.85 -15.05
CA TYR A 10 -5.16 -9.15 -15.71
C TYR A 10 -6.44 -9.90 -15.39
N GLU A 11 -6.82 -10.84 -16.22
CA GLU A 11 -7.95 -11.74 -15.98
C GLU A 11 -7.44 -13.11 -15.54
N ALA A 12 -8.18 -13.74 -14.63
CA ALA A 12 -7.90 -15.11 -14.24
C ALA A 12 -8.21 -16.06 -15.38
N THR A 13 -7.28 -16.97 -15.68
CA THR A 13 -7.47 -18.02 -16.72
C THR A 13 -8.40 -19.13 -16.26
N ALA A 14 -8.52 -19.31 -14.93
CA ALA A 14 -9.44 -20.24 -14.29
C ALA A 14 -9.87 -19.69 -12.93
N GLY A 15 -11.00 -20.13 -12.42
CA GLY A 15 -11.57 -19.62 -11.19
C GLY A 15 -12.23 -18.25 -11.34
N SER A 16 -12.49 -17.57 -10.22
CA SER A 16 -13.11 -16.23 -10.21
C SER A 16 -12.63 -15.40 -9.04
N VAL A 17 -12.43 -14.10 -9.30
CA VAL A 17 -12.22 -13.08 -8.25
C VAL A 17 -13.55 -12.38 -8.02
N LYS A 18 -13.95 -12.23 -6.74
CA LYS A 18 -15.22 -11.61 -6.36
C LYS A 18 -14.99 -10.48 -5.37
N ILE A 19 -15.74 -9.40 -5.52
CA ILE A 19 -15.86 -8.30 -4.55
C ILE A 19 -17.33 -8.22 -4.15
N ASP A 20 -17.62 -8.21 -2.85
CA ASP A 20 -18.98 -8.22 -2.30
C ASP A 20 -19.85 -9.34 -2.90
N GLY A 21 -19.27 -10.53 -3.10
CA GLY A 21 -19.95 -11.69 -3.68
C GLY A 21 -20.13 -11.68 -5.19
N GLN A 22 -19.88 -10.55 -5.87
CA GLN A 22 -20.03 -10.39 -7.31
C GLN A 22 -18.68 -10.56 -8.03
N PRO A 23 -18.62 -11.35 -9.13
CA PRO A 23 -17.42 -11.47 -9.96
C PRO A 23 -16.95 -10.09 -10.47
N VAL A 24 -15.64 -9.84 -10.40
CA VAL A 24 -15.06 -8.54 -10.83
C VAL A 24 -15.34 -8.22 -12.30
N GLN A 25 -15.57 -9.23 -13.16
CA GLN A 25 -15.92 -9.09 -14.55
C GLN A 25 -17.29 -8.41 -14.76
N ASN A 26 -18.19 -8.52 -13.78
CA ASN A 26 -19.54 -7.95 -13.83
C ASN A 26 -19.57 -6.46 -13.45
N TYR A 27 -18.48 -5.91 -12.92
CA TYR A 27 -18.38 -4.49 -12.64
C TYR A 27 -17.95 -3.71 -13.88
N PRO A 28 -18.56 -2.52 -14.15
CA PRO A 28 -17.96 -1.55 -15.05
C PRO A 28 -16.54 -1.22 -14.58
N GLN A 29 -15.56 -1.26 -15.48
CA GLN A 29 -14.13 -1.15 -15.10
C GLN A 29 -13.81 0.16 -14.36
N ALA A 30 -14.42 1.28 -14.78
CA ALA A 30 -14.24 2.57 -14.11
C ALA A 30 -14.82 2.55 -12.69
N GLY A 31 -16.01 1.95 -12.50
CA GLY A 31 -16.65 1.81 -11.19
C GLY A 31 -15.84 0.91 -10.25
N LEU A 32 -15.33 -0.22 -10.76
CA LEU A 32 -14.45 -1.12 -9.99
C LEU A 32 -13.19 -0.40 -9.52
N ARG A 33 -12.48 0.23 -10.45
CA ARG A 33 -11.19 0.91 -10.14
C ARG A 33 -11.37 2.15 -9.28
N GLY A 34 -12.52 2.81 -9.37
CA GLY A 34 -12.84 3.94 -8.49
C GLY A 34 -12.98 3.56 -7.01
N ARG A 35 -13.24 2.28 -6.71
CA ARG A 35 -13.31 1.73 -5.34
C ARG A 35 -11.96 1.25 -4.81
N ILE A 36 -10.91 1.27 -5.64
CA ILE A 36 -9.62 0.66 -5.32
C ILE A 36 -8.51 1.72 -5.32
N GLY A 37 -7.90 1.94 -4.19
CA GLY A 37 -6.63 2.67 -4.07
C GLY A 37 -5.47 1.70 -4.26
N MET A 38 -4.60 1.96 -5.23
CA MET A 38 -3.45 1.09 -5.48
C MET A 38 -2.13 1.86 -5.39
N VAL A 39 -1.23 1.34 -4.58
CA VAL A 39 0.15 1.82 -4.43
C VAL A 39 1.09 0.78 -5.03
N PRO A 40 1.66 1.02 -6.21
CA PRO A 40 2.59 0.10 -6.84
C PRO A 40 3.94 0.07 -6.14
N GLN A 41 4.70 -1.00 -6.31
CA GLN A 41 6.05 -1.16 -5.78
C GLN A 41 6.95 0.03 -6.12
N LYS A 42 6.90 0.52 -7.36
CA LYS A 42 7.65 1.71 -7.79
C LYS A 42 6.78 2.96 -7.64
N ALA A 43 7.14 3.81 -6.68
CA ALA A 43 6.49 5.10 -6.50
C ALA A 43 6.77 6.04 -7.69
N VAL A 44 5.70 6.45 -8.38
CA VAL A 44 5.77 7.38 -9.52
C VAL A 44 4.88 8.58 -9.25
N LEU A 45 5.47 9.76 -9.34
CA LEU A 45 4.76 11.04 -9.30
C LEU A 45 4.90 11.74 -10.65
N PHE A 46 3.89 12.52 -11.00
CA PHE A 46 3.86 13.26 -12.26
C PHE A 46 4.40 14.67 -12.06
N LYS A 47 4.97 15.25 -13.13
CA LYS A 47 5.35 16.67 -13.14
C LYS A 47 4.10 17.52 -12.96
N GLY A 48 4.17 18.52 -12.08
CA GLY A 48 3.08 19.43 -11.73
C GLY A 48 3.09 19.77 -10.25
N SER A 49 2.00 20.32 -9.71
CA SER A 49 1.91 20.59 -8.29
C SER A 49 1.71 19.29 -7.46
N LEU A 50 2.01 19.36 -6.17
CA LEU A 50 1.67 18.27 -5.25
C LEU A 50 0.15 18.06 -5.23
N ARG A 51 -0.64 19.14 -5.20
CA ARG A 51 -2.11 19.13 -5.31
C ARG A 51 -2.58 18.33 -6.53
N ASP A 52 -2.03 18.61 -7.72
CA ASP A 52 -2.39 17.88 -8.94
C ASP A 52 -2.08 16.40 -8.81
N ASN A 53 -0.94 16.04 -8.20
CA ASN A 53 -0.60 14.65 -7.93
C ASN A 53 -1.60 13.97 -7.02
N MET A 54 -2.11 14.64 -5.98
CA MET A 54 -3.14 14.09 -5.10
C MET A 54 -4.48 13.92 -5.82
N ARG A 55 -4.85 14.87 -6.69
CA ARG A 55 -6.08 14.83 -7.48
C ARG A 55 -6.14 13.72 -8.54
N TRP A 56 -5.04 13.05 -8.81
CA TRP A 56 -5.11 11.78 -9.54
C TRP A 56 -5.83 10.67 -8.77
N GLY A 57 -5.86 10.72 -7.44
CA GLY A 57 -6.67 9.81 -6.62
C GLY A 57 -8.15 10.17 -6.58
N LYS A 58 -8.44 11.49 -6.55
CA LYS A 58 -9.80 12.04 -6.59
C LYS A 58 -9.75 13.43 -7.23
N ARG A 59 -10.35 13.57 -8.41
CA ARG A 59 -10.22 14.76 -9.27
C ARG A 59 -10.67 16.07 -8.60
N ASP A 60 -11.73 16.00 -7.81
CA ASP A 60 -12.36 17.12 -7.10
C ASP A 60 -12.00 17.15 -5.60
N ALA A 61 -10.89 16.51 -5.22
CA ALA A 61 -10.44 16.51 -3.84
C ALA A 61 -10.24 17.93 -3.30
N THR A 62 -10.82 18.17 -2.12
CA THR A 62 -10.60 19.42 -1.37
C THR A 62 -9.23 19.37 -0.68
N ASP A 63 -8.75 20.53 -0.23
CA ASP A 63 -7.49 20.59 0.51
C ASP A 63 -7.56 19.79 1.82
N ASP A 64 -8.71 19.83 2.51
CA ASP A 64 -8.92 19.08 3.75
C ASP A 64 -8.82 17.55 3.51
N GLU A 65 -9.42 17.05 2.43
CA GLU A 65 -9.31 15.63 2.05
C GLU A 65 -7.88 15.24 1.69
N ILE A 66 -7.16 16.13 1.02
CA ILE A 66 -5.74 15.92 0.70
C ILE A 66 -4.91 15.88 1.99
N TYR A 67 -5.10 16.83 2.91
CA TYR A 67 -4.38 16.85 4.17
C TYR A 67 -4.71 15.64 5.05
N GLU A 68 -5.97 15.20 5.10
CA GLU A 68 -6.36 13.96 5.79
C GLU A 68 -5.58 12.75 5.26
N ALA A 69 -5.49 12.60 3.94
CA ALA A 69 -4.73 11.53 3.31
C ALA A 69 -3.22 11.66 3.57
N LEU A 70 -2.68 12.88 3.57
CA LEU A 70 -1.27 13.15 3.91
C LEU A 70 -0.96 12.80 5.37
N ASP A 71 -1.89 13.05 6.30
CA ASP A 71 -1.75 12.67 7.71
C ASP A 71 -1.65 11.15 7.87
N ILE A 72 -2.56 10.40 7.24
CA ILE A 72 -2.54 8.93 7.25
C ILE A 72 -1.23 8.42 6.67
N ALA A 73 -0.80 8.99 5.54
CA ALA A 73 0.44 8.61 4.86
C ALA A 73 1.72 9.11 5.55
N GLN A 74 1.61 9.78 6.72
CA GLN A 74 2.75 10.37 7.44
C GLN A 74 3.54 11.38 6.58
N ALA A 75 2.84 12.12 5.73
CA ALA A 75 3.45 13.02 4.74
C ALA A 75 3.20 14.50 5.02
N ARG A 76 2.23 14.84 5.88
CA ARG A 76 1.80 16.22 6.12
C ARG A 76 2.94 17.14 6.54
N GLU A 77 3.73 16.72 7.53
CA GLU A 77 4.81 17.53 8.09
C GLU A 77 5.78 18.04 7.02
N PHE A 78 6.31 17.14 6.19
CA PHE A 78 7.27 17.57 5.16
C PHE A 78 6.62 18.35 4.02
N VAL A 79 5.32 18.18 3.78
CA VAL A 79 4.57 18.96 2.79
C VAL A 79 4.37 20.40 3.28
N GLU A 80 4.00 20.58 4.55
CA GLU A 80 3.81 21.91 5.16
C GLU A 80 5.13 22.70 5.27
N LEU A 81 6.24 21.97 5.54
CA LEU A 81 7.58 22.58 5.58
C LEU A 81 8.14 22.95 4.20
N ARG A 82 7.54 22.43 3.12
CA ARG A 82 7.99 22.70 1.76
C ARG A 82 7.44 24.04 1.30
N GLU A 83 8.30 24.87 0.67
CA GLU A 83 7.88 26.11 0.05
C GLU A 83 6.77 25.84 -0.97
N GLY A 84 5.65 26.55 -0.84
CA GLY A 84 4.44 26.36 -1.65
C GLY A 84 3.47 25.28 -1.13
N GLY A 85 3.84 24.46 -0.14
CA GLY A 85 2.94 23.46 0.45
C GLY A 85 2.32 22.53 -0.61
N LEU A 86 0.98 22.54 -0.73
CA LEU A 86 0.27 21.78 -1.76
C LEU A 86 0.54 22.26 -3.19
N ASP A 87 0.94 23.50 -3.38
CA ASP A 87 1.24 24.06 -4.69
C ASP A 87 2.73 23.91 -5.05
N ALA A 88 3.53 23.30 -4.17
CA ALA A 88 4.94 23.00 -4.42
C ALA A 88 5.10 22.13 -5.68
N GLU A 89 6.07 22.49 -6.52
CA GLU A 89 6.35 21.79 -7.77
C GLU A 89 7.00 20.43 -7.51
N ILE A 90 6.47 19.41 -8.18
CA ILE A 90 7.01 18.06 -8.27
C ILE A 90 7.61 17.87 -9.65
N GLU A 91 8.89 17.51 -9.70
CA GLU A 91 9.57 17.19 -10.95
C GLU A 91 9.11 15.82 -11.49
N GLN A 92 9.37 15.57 -12.76
CA GLN A 92 9.08 14.29 -13.41
C GLN A 92 9.64 13.10 -12.61
N GLY A 93 8.76 12.19 -12.21
CA GLY A 93 9.11 11.03 -11.38
C GLY A 93 9.41 11.38 -9.93
N GLY A 94 9.17 12.60 -9.48
CA GLY A 94 9.44 13.06 -8.11
C GLY A 94 10.94 13.16 -7.80
N ARG A 95 11.78 13.55 -8.77
CA ARG A 95 13.25 13.61 -8.60
C ARG A 95 13.71 14.53 -7.49
N ASN A 96 12.94 15.58 -7.22
CA ASN A 96 13.18 16.55 -6.16
C ASN A 96 12.66 16.09 -4.77
N LEU A 97 12.39 14.81 -4.60
CA LEU A 97 11.94 14.18 -3.37
C LEU A 97 12.80 12.97 -3.02
N SER A 98 12.94 12.67 -1.72
CA SER A 98 13.54 11.41 -1.28
C SER A 98 12.67 10.20 -1.65
N GLY A 99 13.24 8.99 -1.64
CA GLY A 99 12.48 7.75 -1.90
C GLY A 99 11.28 7.60 -0.97
N GLY A 100 11.49 7.80 0.33
CA GLY A 100 10.42 7.71 1.34
C GLY A 100 9.36 8.80 1.20
N GLN A 101 9.74 10.02 0.80
CA GLN A 101 8.77 11.09 0.52
C GLN A 101 7.89 10.74 -0.70
N ARG A 102 8.50 10.27 -1.80
CA ARG A 102 7.75 9.80 -2.98
C ARG A 102 6.76 8.70 -2.61
N GLN A 103 7.23 7.73 -1.83
CA GLN A 103 6.40 6.60 -1.42
C GLN A 103 5.20 7.06 -0.60
N ARG A 104 5.42 7.89 0.42
CA ARG A 104 4.34 8.43 1.26
C ARG A 104 3.33 9.26 0.46
N LEU A 105 3.78 10.08 -0.50
CA LEU A 105 2.87 10.81 -1.38
C LEU A 105 2.07 9.88 -2.30
N THR A 106 2.67 8.80 -2.79
CA THR A 106 1.95 7.81 -3.61
C THR A 106 0.87 7.10 -2.76
N ILE A 107 1.16 6.82 -1.48
CA ILE A 107 0.18 6.27 -0.53
C ILE A 107 -0.93 7.29 -0.25
N ALA A 108 -0.59 8.55 0.03
CA ALA A 108 -1.59 9.61 0.23
C ALA A 108 -2.52 9.72 -0.99
N ARG A 109 -1.97 9.73 -2.20
CA ARG A 109 -2.75 9.77 -3.44
C ARG A 109 -3.75 8.61 -3.55
N ALA A 110 -3.37 7.41 -3.13
CA ALA A 110 -4.27 6.26 -3.15
C ALA A 110 -5.39 6.38 -2.10
N LEU A 111 -5.15 7.11 -1.01
CA LEU A 111 -6.09 7.30 0.11
C LEU A 111 -7.05 8.48 -0.08
N VAL A 112 -6.69 9.49 -0.87
CA VAL A 112 -7.52 10.73 -1.07
C VAL A 112 -8.96 10.42 -1.47
N GLY A 113 -9.17 9.39 -2.30
CA GLY A 113 -10.49 8.96 -2.76
C GLY A 113 -11.30 8.17 -1.73
N LYS A 114 -10.75 7.90 -0.54
CA LYS A 114 -11.34 7.02 0.49
C LYS A 114 -11.82 5.69 -0.13
N PRO A 115 -10.93 4.90 -0.73
CA PRO A 115 -11.30 3.69 -1.45
C PRO A 115 -11.84 2.63 -0.49
N ASP A 116 -12.70 1.71 -0.99
CA ASP A 116 -13.16 0.55 -0.21
C ASP A 116 -12.06 -0.50 -0.04
N ILE A 117 -11.13 -0.54 -1.01
CA ILE A 117 -10.02 -1.49 -1.05
C ILE A 117 -8.72 -0.71 -1.27
N LEU A 118 -7.75 -0.89 -0.38
CA LEU A 118 -6.38 -0.37 -0.51
C LEU A 118 -5.42 -1.53 -0.80
N ILE A 119 -4.63 -1.39 -1.86
CA ILE A 119 -3.59 -2.36 -2.22
C ILE A 119 -2.23 -1.69 -2.09
N LEU A 120 -1.39 -2.22 -1.22
CA LEU A 120 -0.01 -1.79 -0.97
C LEU A 120 0.95 -2.87 -1.50
N ASP A 121 1.50 -2.66 -2.71
CA ASP A 121 2.40 -3.61 -3.35
C ASP A 121 3.85 -3.25 -3.02
N ASP A 122 4.44 -3.95 -2.06
CA ASP A 122 5.81 -3.74 -1.53
C ASP A 122 6.14 -2.26 -1.25
N SER A 123 5.13 -1.54 -0.79
CA SER A 123 5.15 -0.08 -0.67
C SER A 123 5.97 0.43 0.54
N ALA A 124 6.46 -0.47 1.39
CA ALA A 124 7.25 -0.13 2.58
C ALA A 124 8.76 -0.21 2.35
N SER A 125 9.22 -0.75 1.22
CA SER A 125 10.65 -1.00 0.95
C SER A 125 11.53 0.25 0.98
N ALA A 126 10.95 1.42 0.66
CA ALA A 126 11.64 2.72 0.67
C ALA A 126 11.49 3.50 1.98
N LEU A 127 10.78 2.97 2.98
CA LEU A 127 10.54 3.59 4.26
C LEU A 127 11.47 3.02 5.33
N ASP A 128 11.89 3.88 6.27
CA ASP A 128 12.52 3.44 7.51
C ASP A 128 11.50 2.73 8.41
N PHE A 129 11.98 1.87 9.31
CA PHE A 129 11.12 1.04 10.17
C PHE A 129 10.14 1.85 11.03
N ALA A 130 10.57 3.00 11.57
CA ALA A 130 9.73 3.82 12.42
C ALA A 130 8.61 4.49 11.63
N THR A 131 8.90 5.00 10.44
CA THR A 131 7.90 5.60 9.55
C THR A 131 6.91 4.55 9.03
N ASP A 132 7.40 3.36 8.65
CA ASP A 132 6.54 2.26 8.22
C ASP A 132 5.60 1.79 9.36
N ALA A 133 6.10 1.66 10.59
CA ALA A 133 5.27 1.31 11.74
C ALA A 133 4.18 2.36 12.02
N ARG A 134 4.53 3.66 11.97
CA ARG A 134 3.54 4.75 12.15
C ARG A 134 2.50 4.76 11.04
N LEU A 135 2.93 4.59 9.79
CA LEU A 135 2.03 4.50 8.64
C LEU A 135 1.02 3.37 8.79
N ARG A 136 1.47 2.16 9.12
CA ARG A 136 0.58 0.99 9.32
C ARG A 136 -0.39 1.19 10.45
N ARG A 137 0.07 1.79 11.55
CA ARG A 137 -0.80 2.14 12.66
C ARG A 137 -1.87 3.15 12.22
N ALA A 138 -1.48 4.21 11.52
CA ALA A 138 -2.41 5.23 11.02
C ALA A 138 -3.43 4.65 10.04
N ILE A 139 -3.00 3.76 9.12
CA ILE A 139 -3.92 3.06 8.21
C ILE A 139 -4.92 2.25 9.04
N ARG A 140 -4.49 1.41 9.97
CA ARG A 140 -5.39 0.59 10.80
C ARG A 140 -6.39 1.41 11.61
N GLU A 141 -5.96 2.53 12.20
CA GLU A 141 -6.81 3.38 13.05
C GLU A 141 -7.79 4.25 12.24
N LYS A 142 -7.40 4.65 11.03
CA LYS A 142 -8.15 5.63 10.21
C LYS A 142 -8.95 5.02 9.07
N THR A 143 -8.79 3.72 8.81
CA THR A 143 -9.42 3.05 7.65
C THR A 143 -10.16 1.77 8.06
N GLN A 144 -10.93 1.82 9.15
CA GLN A 144 -11.62 0.64 9.73
C GLN A 144 -12.61 -0.03 8.77
N ASP A 145 -13.22 0.75 7.86
CA ASP A 145 -14.19 0.25 6.87
C ASP A 145 -13.53 -0.18 5.55
N MET A 146 -12.19 -0.16 5.48
CA MET A 146 -11.43 -0.44 4.27
C MET A 146 -10.80 -1.83 4.32
N THR A 147 -10.88 -2.59 3.23
CA THR A 147 -10.10 -3.82 3.08
C THR A 147 -8.70 -3.48 2.60
N VAL A 148 -7.67 -3.84 3.39
CA VAL A 148 -6.28 -3.52 3.07
C VAL A 148 -5.52 -4.79 2.67
N PHE A 149 -4.98 -4.80 1.45
CA PHE A 149 -4.05 -5.82 0.97
C PHE A 149 -2.62 -5.29 1.06
N ILE A 150 -1.77 -6.00 1.76
CA ILE A 150 -0.35 -5.68 1.88
C ILE A 150 0.45 -6.81 1.26
N VAL A 151 1.19 -6.52 0.19
CA VAL A 151 2.21 -7.42 -0.33
C VAL A 151 3.54 -6.97 0.23
N SER A 152 4.25 -7.86 0.88
CA SER A 152 5.54 -7.56 1.47
C SER A 152 6.42 -8.79 1.52
N GLN A 153 7.72 -8.59 1.33
CA GLN A 153 8.73 -9.59 1.62
C GLN A 153 9.19 -9.52 3.09
N ARG A 154 8.76 -8.50 3.84
CA ARG A 154 9.12 -8.30 5.25
C ARG A 154 8.04 -8.86 6.16
N ALA A 155 8.34 -9.93 6.89
CA ALA A 155 7.41 -10.55 7.86
C ALA A 155 6.90 -9.54 8.90
N GLY A 156 7.78 -8.67 9.42
CA GLY A 156 7.41 -7.62 10.37
C GLY A 156 6.37 -6.62 9.83
N SER A 157 6.22 -6.52 8.50
CA SER A 157 5.21 -5.65 7.88
C SER A 157 3.81 -6.23 7.90
N ILE A 158 3.67 -7.56 8.00
CA ILE A 158 2.39 -8.27 7.86
C ILE A 158 1.97 -9.05 9.10
N GLN A 159 2.83 -9.15 10.13
CA GLN A 159 2.55 -9.94 11.34
C GLN A 159 1.26 -9.57 12.07
N HIS A 160 0.77 -8.35 11.89
CA HIS A 160 -0.48 -7.87 12.51
C HIS A 160 -1.69 -7.92 11.55
N ALA A 161 -1.56 -8.54 10.39
CA ALA A 161 -2.66 -8.72 9.46
C ALA A 161 -3.66 -9.76 10.02
N ASP A 162 -4.96 -9.55 9.74
CA ASP A 162 -6.01 -10.47 10.15
C ASP A 162 -5.85 -11.82 9.48
N ARG A 163 -5.31 -11.84 8.26
CA ARG A 163 -4.97 -13.04 7.49
C ARG A 163 -3.73 -12.82 6.66
N ILE A 164 -2.86 -13.81 6.65
CA ILE A 164 -1.64 -13.85 5.85
C ILE A 164 -1.78 -15.02 4.88
N VAL A 165 -1.56 -14.74 3.59
CA VAL A 165 -1.46 -15.75 2.54
C VAL A 165 0.01 -15.94 2.22
N VAL A 166 0.53 -17.14 2.39
CA VAL A 166 1.90 -17.52 2.04
C VAL A 166 1.87 -18.20 0.68
N LEU A 167 2.67 -17.67 -0.24
CA LEU A 167 2.78 -18.20 -1.61
C LEU A 167 4.18 -18.74 -1.85
N GLU A 168 4.26 -19.94 -2.42
CA GLU A 168 5.49 -20.58 -2.85
C GLU A 168 5.28 -21.18 -4.23
N ASP A 169 6.12 -20.89 -5.18
CA ASP A 169 6.07 -21.39 -6.57
C ASP A 169 4.67 -21.29 -7.23
N GLY A 170 3.95 -20.22 -6.92
CA GLY A 170 2.62 -19.97 -7.46
C GLY A 170 1.49 -20.72 -6.75
N HIS A 171 1.78 -21.50 -5.72
CA HIS A 171 0.83 -22.24 -4.89
C HIS A 171 0.68 -21.59 -3.52
N MET A 172 -0.48 -21.78 -2.89
CA MET A 172 -0.73 -21.35 -1.53
C MET A 172 -0.10 -22.34 -0.55
N ALA A 173 1.03 -21.97 0.07
CA ALA A 173 1.72 -22.79 1.08
C ALA A 173 1.07 -22.65 2.47
N GLY A 174 0.43 -21.51 2.77
CA GLY A 174 -0.23 -21.29 4.05
C GLY A 174 -1.27 -20.18 4.02
N LEU A 175 -2.24 -20.26 4.91
CA LEU A 175 -3.26 -19.25 5.15
C LEU A 175 -3.61 -19.23 6.64
N GLY A 176 -3.41 -18.11 7.33
CA GLY A 176 -3.70 -18.00 8.76
C GLY A 176 -3.26 -16.67 9.34
N ARG A 177 -3.23 -16.56 10.66
CA ARG A 177 -2.60 -15.47 11.40
C ARG A 177 -1.11 -15.76 11.58
N HIS A 178 -0.37 -14.76 12.01
CA HIS A 178 1.07 -14.88 12.25
C HIS A 178 1.41 -16.04 13.17
N GLU A 179 0.74 -16.13 14.33
CA GLU A 179 0.98 -17.15 15.33
C GLU A 179 0.75 -18.56 14.77
N ASP A 180 -0.37 -18.75 14.06
CA ASP A 180 -0.73 -20.03 13.44
C ASP A 180 0.29 -20.45 12.38
N LEU A 181 0.76 -19.50 11.57
CA LEU A 181 1.69 -19.78 10.48
C LEU A 181 3.12 -20.02 10.96
N ILE A 182 3.55 -19.39 12.05
CA ILE A 182 4.85 -19.69 12.66
C ILE A 182 4.91 -21.15 13.13
N GLU A 183 3.80 -21.67 13.64
CA GLU A 183 3.75 -23.05 14.12
C GLU A 183 3.55 -24.06 12.99
N ASN A 184 2.70 -23.75 12.01
CA ASN A 184 2.15 -24.74 11.09
C ASN A 184 2.59 -24.55 9.62
N CYS A 185 3.35 -23.50 9.27
CA CYS A 185 3.83 -23.25 7.91
C CYS A 185 5.35 -23.09 7.90
N GLU A 186 6.04 -24.10 7.40
CA GLU A 186 7.51 -24.15 7.35
C GLU A 186 8.08 -22.97 6.52
N VAL A 187 7.51 -22.74 5.34
CA VAL A 187 7.89 -21.63 4.44
C VAL A 187 7.79 -20.27 5.15
N TYR A 188 6.70 -20.03 5.88
CA TYR A 188 6.53 -18.76 6.61
C TYR A 188 7.54 -18.61 7.75
N ARG A 189 7.80 -19.69 8.46
CA ARG A 189 8.78 -19.73 9.56
C ARG A 189 10.19 -19.45 9.05
N GLU A 190 10.59 -20.04 7.93
CA GLU A 190 11.90 -19.79 7.30
C GLU A 190 12.06 -18.31 6.89
N ILE A 191 11.02 -17.71 6.28
CA ILE A 191 11.01 -16.28 5.95
C ILE A 191 11.21 -15.43 7.21
N CYS A 192 10.51 -15.73 8.30
CA CYS A 192 10.64 -14.98 9.54
C CYS A 192 12.04 -15.14 10.17
N LEU A 193 12.58 -16.35 10.21
CA LEU A 193 13.88 -16.64 10.80
C LEU A 193 15.03 -15.99 10.00
N SER A 194 14.95 -16.00 8.67
CA SER A 194 15.96 -15.35 7.81
C SER A 194 16.07 -13.86 8.08
N GLN A 195 14.95 -13.20 8.37
CA GLN A 195 14.92 -11.76 8.63
C GLN A 195 15.33 -11.37 10.05
N LEU A 196 15.14 -12.26 11.03
CA LEU A 196 15.66 -12.06 12.39
C LEU A 196 17.18 -12.09 12.40
N SER A 197 17.80 -13.03 11.68
CA SER A 197 19.26 -13.12 11.57
C SER A 197 19.87 -11.89 10.85
N GLU A 198 19.20 -11.35 9.84
CA GLU A 198 19.64 -10.11 9.15
C GLU A 198 19.53 -8.88 10.04
N SER A 199 18.51 -8.78 10.91
CA SER A 199 18.37 -7.67 11.86
C SER A 199 19.40 -7.70 12.98
N GLU A 200 19.83 -8.87 13.43
CA GLU A 200 20.88 -9.03 14.43
C GLU A 200 22.27 -8.69 13.86
N VAL A 201 22.53 -9.01 12.60
CA VAL A 201 23.79 -8.67 11.92
C VAL A 201 23.87 -7.17 11.61
N SER A 202 22.75 -6.51 11.33
CA SER A 202 22.72 -5.06 11.03
C SER A 202 22.77 -4.17 12.28
N ALA A 203 22.66 -4.76 13.48
CA ALA A 203 22.72 -4.06 14.77
C ALA A 203 24.11 -4.12 15.44
N GLN A 204 25.09 -4.78 14.83
CA GLN A 204 26.52 -4.79 15.21
C GLN A 204 27.33 -3.89 14.29
#